data_b0c453fc6dc028330413f92565bcdc71
#
_entry.id   b0c453fc6dc028330413f92565bcdc71
#
_cell.length_a   1.000
_cell.length_b   1.000
_cell.length_c   1.000
_cell.angle_alpha   90.00
_cell.angle_beta   90.00
_cell.angle_gamma   90.00
#
_symmetry.space_group_name_H-M   'P 1'
#
loop_
_entity.id
_entity.type
_entity.pdbx_description
1 polymer ?
#
loop_
_entity_poly.entity_id
_entity_poly.type
_entity_poly.pdbx_seq_one_letter_code
_entity_poly.pdbx_strand_id
1 'polypeptide(L)'
;SEHTQPAAACHRSYCSSHLGEPPRLTDMTQKTRIQPLPPKRAGLLIRALYRIAKRRFGEVPEPFTVTAHHRRLLIANVVHEALLQRASRKLPPSVRELAVFWTARSIGCSWCVDFGAMLQRLDGLDVDRLTDIDNYATSSKFSDDERAAIAYAEAMTADPHSVTDEQVADLRARFGEAGVIELTYQIGVENMRAG
;
A
#
# COMPACT_ATOMS: atom_id res chain seq x y z
N SER A 1 28.46 -14.48 24.67
CA SER A 1 27.37 -13.66 25.24
C SER A 1 26.47 -13.24 24.12
N GLU A 2 25.42 -14.03 23.90
CA GLU A 2 24.37 -13.78 22.90
C GLU A 2 23.45 -12.67 23.42
N HIS A 3 23.39 -11.56 22.70
CA HIS A 3 22.34 -10.58 22.87
C HIS A 3 21.23 -10.84 21.85
N THR A 4 20.27 -11.66 22.26
CA THR A 4 18.99 -11.81 21.57
C THR A 4 18.13 -10.60 21.93
N GLN A 5 17.99 -9.64 21.02
CA GLN A 5 16.96 -8.61 21.13
C GLN A 5 15.59 -9.21 20.73
N PRO A 6 14.54 -9.00 21.54
CA PRO A 6 13.21 -9.47 21.16
C PRO A 6 12.65 -8.60 20.03
N ALA A 7 12.08 -9.28 19.03
CA ALA A 7 11.29 -8.67 17.97
C ALA A 7 10.22 -7.73 18.55
N ALA A 8 10.14 -6.53 18.05
CA ALA A 8 9.17 -5.53 18.47
C ALA A 8 7.75 -6.08 18.33
N ALA A 9 7.08 -6.28 19.44
CA ALA A 9 5.70 -6.73 19.50
C ALA A 9 4.81 -5.63 18.90
N CYS A 10 4.30 -5.88 17.71
CA CYS A 10 3.25 -5.07 17.11
C CYS A 10 2.03 -5.11 18.06
N HIS A 11 1.50 -3.94 18.43
CA HIS A 11 0.38 -3.81 19.36
C HIS A 11 -0.86 -4.57 18.84
N ARG A 12 -1.19 -5.69 19.46
CA ARG A 12 -2.35 -6.57 19.13
C ARG A 12 -3.73 -5.90 19.29
N SER A 13 -3.79 -4.71 19.84
CA SER A 13 -5.07 -4.07 20.17
C SER A 13 -5.72 -3.31 19.02
N TYR A 14 -5.00 -3.02 17.93
CA TYR A 14 -5.54 -2.23 16.82
C TYR A 14 -6.30 -3.08 15.78
N CYS A 15 -6.05 -4.39 15.76
CA CYS A 15 -6.49 -5.27 14.68
C CYS A 15 -7.92 -5.80 14.79
N SER A 16 -8.51 -5.86 16.00
CA SER A 16 -9.80 -6.55 16.21
C SER A 16 -11.05 -5.70 16.02
N SER A 17 -10.95 -4.38 15.93
CA SER A 17 -12.11 -3.50 15.95
C SER A 17 -12.53 -2.90 14.60
N HIS A 18 -11.74 -3.07 13.53
CA HIS A 18 -11.97 -2.34 12.28
C HIS A 18 -12.41 -3.17 11.06
N LEU A 19 -12.66 -4.48 11.22
CA LEU A 19 -13.04 -5.37 10.11
C LEU A 19 -14.55 -5.67 10.04
N GLY A 20 -15.36 -5.00 10.85
CA GLY A 20 -16.80 -4.94 10.68
C GLY A 20 -17.15 -3.73 9.83
N GLU A 21 -17.93 -3.88 8.77
CA GLU A 21 -18.39 -2.89 7.80
C GLU A 21 -17.28 -1.98 7.21
N PRO A 22 -17.13 -1.86 5.88
CA PRO A 22 -16.08 -1.03 5.31
C PRO A 22 -16.27 0.40 5.80
N PRO A 23 -15.24 1.01 6.44
CA PRO A 23 -15.34 2.40 6.86
C PRO A 23 -15.66 3.23 5.62
N ARG A 24 -16.69 4.04 5.70
CA ARG A 24 -16.92 5.08 4.70
C ARG A 24 -15.72 6.00 4.76
N LEU A 25 -15.21 6.45 3.63
CA LEU A 25 -14.11 7.42 3.56
C LEU A 25 -14.35 8.67 4.45
N THR A 26 -15.59 8.92 4.83
CA THR A 26 -16.02 9.99 5.75
C THR A 26 -15.68 9.72 7.22
N ASP A 27 -15.37 8.48 7.61
CA ASP A 27 -15.09 8.13 9.01
C ASP A 27 -13.58 8.22 9.35
N MET A 28 -12.77 8.55 8.35
CA MET A 28 -11.32 8.76 8.48
C MET A 28 -11.02 10.17 8.99
N THR A 29 -11.53 10.52 10.17
CA THR A 29 -11.39 11.85 10.77
C THR A 29 -10.03 12.10 11.44
N GLN A 30 -8.96 11.51 10.94
CA GLN A 30 -7.63 11.99 11.31
C GLN A 30 -7.41 13.34 10.62
N LYS A 31 -7.67 14.43 11.35
CA LYS A 31 -7.46 15.80 10.84
C LYS A 31 -6.01 15.95 10.40
N THR A 32 -5.79 16.10 9.10
CA THR A 32 -4.47 16.43 8.58
C THR A 32 -4.00 17.77 9.17
N ARG A 33 -2.71 17.88 9.45
CA ARG A 33 -2.09 19.12 9.97
C ARG A 33 -2.21 20.27 8.97
N ILE A 34 -2.24 19.95 7.66
CA ILE A 34 -2.46 20.91 6.59
C ILE A 34 -3.87 20.70 6.05
N GLN A 35 -4.68 21.75 6.09
CA GLN A 35 -6.07 21.66 5.65
C GLN A 35 -6.17 21.37 4.15
N PRO A 36 -7.09 20.52 3.70
CA PRO A 36 -7.34 20.24 2.30
C PRO A 36 -7.58 21.51 1.47
N LEU A 37 -7.01 21.58 0.26
CA LEU A 37 -7.26 22.68 -0.66
C LEU A 37 -8.66 22.53 -1.28
N PRO A 38 -9.62 23.44 -0.97
CA PRO A 38 -10.97 23.30 -1.50
C PRO A 38 -11.01 23.53 -3.01
N PRO A 39 -11.92 22.87 -3.75
CA PRO A 39 -12.03 22.99 -5.22
C PRO A 39 -12.17 24.45 -5.70
N LYS A 40 -12.82 25.31 -4.93
CA LYS A 40 -13.00 26.74 -5.28
C LYS A 40 -11.66 27.49 -5.37
N ARG A 41 -10.65 27.09 -4.60
CA ARG A 41 -9.30 27.69 -4.58
C ARG A 41 -8.33 26.98 -5.51
N ALA A 42 -8.67 25.78 -5.99
CA ALA A 42 -7.86 25.01 -6.93
C ALA A 42 -8.01 25.59 -8.36
N GLY A 43 -6.92 25.70 -9.09
CA GLY A 43 -6.95 26.09 -10.52
C GLY A 43 -7.66 25.03 -11.38
N LEU A 44 -7.97 25.38 -12.63
CA LEU A 44 -8.76 24.53 -13.53
C LEU A 44 -8.21 23.11 -13.70
N LEU A 45 -6.90 22.97 -13.83
CA LEU A 45 -6.24 21.67 -13.97
C LEU A 45 -6.45 20.80 -12.72
N ILE A 46 -6.23 21.34 -11.54
CA ILE A 46 -6.42 20.61 -10.28
C ILE A 46 -7.90 20.22 -10.08
N ARG A 47 -8.82 21.11 -10.46
CA ARG A 47 -10.26 20.79 -10.44
C ARG A 47 -10.62 19.65 -11.41
N ALA A 48 -9.95 19.56 -12.55
CA ALA A 48 -10.11 18.44 -13.47
C ALA A 48 -9.60 17.14 -12.84
N LEU A 49 -8.42 17.15 -12.21
CA LEU A 49 -7.89 16.01 -11.47
C LEU A 49 -8.81 15.57 -10.34
N TYR A 50 -9.37 16.51 -9.56
CA TYR A 50 -10.36 16.19 -8.52
C TYR A 50 -11.61 15.51 -9.08
N ARG A 51 -12.10 15.93 -10.27
CA ARG A 51 -13.24 15.28 -10.92
C ARG A 51 -12.91 13.83 -11.33
N ILE A 52 -11.72 13.61 -11.86
CA ILE A 52 -11.24 12.27 -12.25
C ILE A 52 -11.15 11.38 -11.00
N ALA A 53 -10.48 11.86 -9.95
CA ALA A 53 -10.35 11.13 -8.69
C ALA A 53 -11.73 10.79 -8.09
N LYS A 54 -12.65 11.77 -8.04
CA LYS A 54 -14.00 11.54 -7.56
C LYS A 54 -14.78 10.50 -8.36
N ARG A 55 -14.60 10.48 -9.70
CA ARG A 55 -15.25 9.47 -10.56
C ARG A 55 -14.71 8.07 -10.31
N ARG A 56 -13.40 7.95 -10.03
CA ARG A 56 -12.74 6.65 -9.83
C ARG A 56 -12.98 6.10 -8.42
N PHE A 57 -12.92 6.94 -7.40
CA PHE A 57 -12.90 6.55 -5.99
C PHE A 57 -14.18 6.90 -5.22
N GLY A 58 -15.15 7.54 -5.88
CA GLY A 58 -16.36 8.06 -5.20
C GLY A 58 -16.12 9.44 -4.57
N GLU A 59 -14.96 9.66 -4.00
CA GLU A 59 -14.53 10.92 -3.37
C GLU A 59 -13.14 11.32 -3.84
N VAL A 60 -12.72 12.55 -3.52
CA VAL A 60 -11.34 12.97 -3.75
C VAL A 60 -10.52 12.58 -2.51
N PRO A 61 -9.52 11.69 -2.65
CA PRO A 61 -8.71 11.29 -1.51
C PRO A 61 -8.06 12.50 -0.83
N GLU A 62 -8.09 12.53 0.51
CA GLU A 62 -7.58 13.68 1.27
C GLU A 62 -6.11 14.01 0.97
N PRO A 63 -5.17 13.05 0.85
CA PRO A 63 -3.79 13.34 0.47
C PRO A 63 -3.65 14.09 -0.85
N PHE A 64 -4.55 13.86 -1.82
CA PHE A 64 -4.58 14.61 -3.08
C PHE A 64 -4.92 16.07 -2.85
N THR A 65 -5.87 16.35 -1.95
CA THR A 65 -6.31 17.71 -1.66
C THR A 65 -5.28 18.49 -0.85
N VAL A 66 -4.52 17.81 0.00
CA VAL A 66 -3.39 18.38 0.75
C VAL A 66 -2.21 18.65 -0.20
N THR A 67 -1.82 17.66 -1.00
CA THR A 67 -0.71 17.81 -1.98
C THR A 67 -1.02 18.86 -3.03
N ALA A 68 -2.29 19.19 -3.29
CA ALA A 68 -2.72 20.21 -4.25
C ALA A 68 -2.23 21.62 -3.91
N HIS A 69 -1.84 21.90 -2.66
CA HIS A 69 -1.13 23.14 -2.31
C HIS A 69 0.17 23.29 -3.10
N HIS A 70 0.82 22.18 -3.46
CA HIS A 70 1.99 22.15 -4.33
C HIS A 70 1.62 21.53 -5.69
N ARG A 71 1.01 22.32 -6.57
CA ARG A 71 0.44 21.86 -7.85
C ARG A 71 1.37 21.02 -8.71
N ARG A 72 2.65 21.41 -8.82
CA ARG A 72 3.64 20.68 -9.62
C ARG A 72 3.94 19.30 -9.04
N LEU A 73 4.01 19.21 -7.72
CA LEU A 73 4.23 17.94 -7.02
C LEU A 73 3.02 17.00 -7.20
N LEU A 74 1.80 17.52 -7.05
CA LEU A 74 0.60 16.72 -7.31
C LEU A 74 0.57 16.18 -8.74
N ILE A 75 0.90 17.00 -9.74
CA ILE A 75 0.95 16.56 -11.13
C ILE A 75 2.01 15.47 -11.32
N ALA A 76 3.21 15.66 -10.76
CA ALA A 76 4.29 14.67 -10.82
C ALA A 76 3.84 13.33 -10.21
N ASN A 77 3.20 13.35 -9.04
CA ASN A 77 2.66 12.15 -8.40
C ASN A 77 1.59 11.47 -9.27
N VAL A 78 0.64 12.23 -9.80
CA VAL A 78 -0.42 11.65 -10.66
C VAL A 78 0.16 11.01 -11.91
N VAL A 79 1.16 11.64 -12.54
CA VAL A 79 1.85 11.07 -13.71
C VAL A 79 2.62 9.82 -13.32
N HIS A 80 3.37 9.87 -12.22
CA HIS A 80 4.10 8.71 -11.70
C HIS A 80 3.17 7.53 -11.45
N GLU A 81 2.05 7.73 -10.73
CA GLU A 81 1.07 6.69 -10.46
C GLU A 81 0.47 6.08 -11.74
N ALA A 82 0.12 6.94 -12.70
CA ALA A 82 -0.43 6.48 -13.97
C ALA A 82 0.57 5.66 -14.79
N LEU A 83 1.84 6.02 -14.76
CA LEU A 83 2.92 5.28 -15.43
C LEU A 83 3.22 3.97 -14.69
N LEU A 84 3.28 4.01 -13.37
CA LEU A 84 3.52 2.85 -12.53
C LEU A 84 2.45 1.78 -12.73
N GLN A 85 1.16 2.16 -12.70
CA GLN A 85 0.07 1.22 -12.98
C GLN A 85 0.17 0.56 -14.37
N ARG A 86 0.65 1.29 -15.37
CA ARG A 86 0.84 0.74 -16.72
C ARG A 86 2.05 -0.17 -16.83
N ALA A 87 3.11 0.13 -16.08
CA ALA A 87 4.36 -0.64 -16.06
C ALA A 87 4.22 -1.94 -15.26
N SER A 88 3.41 -1.95 -14.20
CA SER A 88 3.25 -3.06 -13.25
C SER A 88 2.38 -4.17 -13.83
N ARG A 89 3.00 -5.05 -14.62
CA ARG A 89 2.33 -6.14 -15.35
C ARG A 89 3.08 -7.48 -15.30
N LYS A 90 4.15 -7.55 -14.51
CA LYS A 90 4.97 -8.76 -14.41
C LYS A 90 4.53 -9.66 -13.28
N LEU A 91 3.97 -9.08 -12.24
CA LEU A 91 3.41 -9.80 -11.10
C LEU A 91 1.92 -10.05 -11.26
N PRO A 92 1.40 -11.17 -10.75
CA PRO A 92 -0.03 -11.31 -10.51
C PRO A 92 -0.53 -10.15 -9.63
N PRO A 93 -1.70 -9.56 -9.94
CA PRO A 93 -2.23 -8.44 -9.16
C PRO A 93 -2.31 -8.73 -7.65
N SER A 94 -2.74 -9.93 -7.27
CA SER A 94 -2.87 -10.32 -5.86
C SER A 94 -1.52 -10.33 -5.13
N VAL A 95 -0.46 -10.84 -5.76
CA VAL A 95 0.89 -10.88 -5.20
C VAL A 95 1.40 -9.46 -4.92
N ARG A 96 1.25 -8.57 -5.91
CA ARG A 96 1.66 -7.16 -5.79
C ARG A 96 0.87 -6.44 -4.70
N GLU A 97 -0.45 -6.52 -4.76
CA GLU A 97 -1.33 -5.77 -3.85
C GLU A 97 -1.20 -6.23 -2.39
N LEU A 98 -0.96 -7.51 -2.15
CA LEU A 98 -0.71 -8.03 -0.80
C LEU A 98 0.61 -7.54 -0.21
N ALA A 99 1.68 -7.49 -1.02
CA ALA A 99 2.97 -6.95 -0.58
C ALA A 99 2.86 -5.45 -0.24
N VAL A 100 2.18 -4.67 -1.08
CA VAL A 100 1.90 -3.23 -0.84
C VAL A 100 1.05 -3.05 0.42
N PHE A 101 -0.02 -3.85 0.58
CA PHE A 101 -0.88 -3.79 1.76
C PHE A 101 -0.12 -4.12 3.05
N TRP A 102 0.73 -5.17 3.02
CA TRP A 102 1.59 -5.50 4.16
C TRP A 102 2.53 -4.36 4.52
N THR A 103 3.17 -3.74 3.52
CA THR A 103 4.04 -2.57 3.74
C THR A 103 3.30 -1.45 4.45
N ALA A 104 2.13 -1.03 3.96
CA ALA A 104 1.30 0.00 4.57
C ALA A 104 0.93 -0.32 6.02
N ARG A 105 0.56 -1.59 6.25
CA ARG A 105 0.20 -2.10 7.57
C ARG A 105 1.40 -2.10 8.54
N SER A 106 2.57 -2.55 8.09
CA SER A 106 3.80 -2.61 8.90
C SER A 106 4.24 -1.23 9.37
N ILE A 107 4.07 -0.20 8.53
CA ILE A 107 4.38 1.18 8.86
C ILE A 107 3.32 1.78 9.80
N GLY A 108 2.11 1.24 9.81
CA GLY A 108 0.99 1.73 10.62
C GLY A 108 0.19 2.86 9.95
N CYS A 109 0.25 3.00 8.63
CA CYS A 109 -0.55 3.95 7.87
C CYS A 109 -1.99 3.45 7.73
N SER A 110 -2.87 3.79 8.67
CA SER A 110 -4.28 3.37 8.63
C SER A 110 -4.99 3.79 7.35
N TRP A 111 -4.74 5.02 6.87
CA TRP A 111 -5.29 5.51 5.61
C TRP A 111 -4.85 4.65 4.42
N CYS A 112 -3.57 4.28 4.33
CA CYS A 112 -3.04 3.45 3.24
C CYS A 112 -3.64 2.05 3.28
N VAL A 113 -3.83 1.47 4.46
CA VAL A 113 -4.47 0.17 4.67
C VAL A 113 -5.92 0.20 4.16
N ASP A 114 -6.71 1.17 4.58
CA ASP A 114 -8.12 1.31 4.18
C ASP A 114 -8.26 1.60 2.69
N PHE A 115 -7.44 2.50 2.17
CA PHE A 115 -7.42 2.85 0.75
C PHE A 115 -6.96 1.67 -0.12
N GLY A 116 -5.93 0.94 0.31
CA GLY A 116 -5.43 -0.27 -0.36
C GLY A 116 -6.49 -1.38 -0.39
N ALA A 117 -7.20 -1.63 0.72
CA ALA A 117 -8.29 -2.58 0.76
C ALA A 117 -9.45 -2.17 -0.17
N MET A 118 -9.77 -0.89 -0.23
CA MET A 118 -10.77 -0.36 -1.16
C MET A 118 -10.36 -0.58 -2.63
N LEU A 119 -9.10 -0.29 -2.98
CA LEU A 119 -8.59 -0.51 -4.34
C LEU A 119 -8.65 -1.99 -4.73
N GLN A 120 -8.19 -2.88 -3.87
CA GLN A 120 -8.26 -4.33 -4.10
C GLN A 120 -9.70 -4.79 -4.34
N ARG A 121 -10.67 -4.27 -3.58
CA ARG A 121 -12.10 -4.57 -3.79
C ARG A 121 -12.60 -4.05 -5.13
N LEU A 122 -12.21 -2.84 -5.54
CA LEU A 122 -12.58 -2.27 -6.84
C LEU A 122 -11.99 -3.06 -8.01
N ASP A 123 -10.81 -3.64 -7.83
CA ASP A 123 -10.14 -4.48 -8.82
C ASP A 123 -10.61 -5.96 -8.76
N GLY A 124 -11.62 -6.28 -7.93
CA GLY A 124 -12.24 -7.61 -7.84
C GLY A 124 -11.39 -8.64 -7.12
N LEU A 125 -10.40 -8.21 -6.32
CA LEU A 125 -9.59 -9.11 -5.51
C LEU A 125 -10.34 -9.51 -4.23
N ASP A 126 -10.02 -10.71 -3.71
CA ASP A 126 -10.54 -11.20 -2.44
C ASP A 126 -9.93 -10.41 -1.28
N VAL A 127 -10.72 -9.53 -0.68
CA VAL A 127 -10.31 -8.69 0.45
C VAL A 127 -10.62 -9.33 1.81
N ASP A 128 -11.44 -10.38 1.87
CA ASP A 128 -11.80 -11.00 3.14
C ASP A 128 -10.58 -11.68 3.80
N ARG A 129 -9.62 -12.12 3.00
CA ARG A 129 -8.36 -12.69 3.47
C ARG A 129 -7.41 -11.68 4.11
N LEU A 130 -7.60 -10.36 3.87
CA LEU A 130 -6.79 -9.32 4.49
C LEU A 130 -6.92 -9.31 6.03
N THR A 131 -8.05 -9.83 6.55
CA THR A 131 -8.23 -10.03 8.00
C THR A 131 -7.23 -10.99 8.61
N ASP A 132 -6.69 -11.89 7.80
CA ASP A 132 -5.78 -12.97 8.20
C ASP A 132 -4.32 -12.70 7.78
N ILE A 133 -4.04 -11.49 7.30
CA ILE A 133 -2.73 -11.14 6.74
C ILE A 133 -1.58 -11.29 7.76
N ASP A 134 -1.86 -11.09 9.05
CA ASP A 134 -0.85 -11.27 10.10
C ASP A 134 -0.40 -12.72 10.28
N ASN A 135 -1.22 -13.66 9.81
CA ASN A 135 -0.95 -15.09 9.83
C ASN A 135 -0.54 -15.61 8.45
N TYR A 136 -0.13 -14.73 7.52
CA TYR A 136 0.12 -15.09 6.12
C TYR A 136 1.03 -16.31 5.95
N ALA A 137 2.01 -16.47 6.84
CA ALA A 137 3.00 -17.56 6.75
C ALA A 137 2.38 -18.97 6.91
N THR A 138 1.29 -19.08 7.69
CA THR A 138 0.66 -20.37 8.03
C THR A 138 -0.78 -20.51 7.51
N SER A 139 -1.42 -19.40 7.15
CA SER A 139 -2.80 -19.41 6.66
C SER A 139 -2.92 -20.02 5.28
N SER A 140 -3.91 -20.88 5.10
CA SER A 140 -4.22 -21.47 3.79
C SER A 140 -4.86 -20.50 2.79
N LYS A 141 -5.14 -19.27 3.20
CA LYS A 141 -5.73 -18.23 2.34
C LYS A 141 -4.72 -17.61 1.37
N PHE A 142 -3.44 -17.84 1.58
CA PHE A 142 -2.36 -17.26 0.78
C PHE A 142 -1.60 -18.37 0.05
N SER A 143 -1.32 -18.16 -1.22
CA SER A 143 -0.47 -19.03 -2.02
C SER A 143 1.01 -18.89 -1.62
N ASP A 144 1.86 -19.81 -2.04
CA ASP A 144 3.30 -19.76 -1.76
C ASP A 144 3.95 -18.52 -2.39
N ASP A 145 3.48 -18.11 -3.58
CA ASP A 145 3.96 -16.89 -4.24
C ASP A 145 3.58 -15.62 -3.47
N GLU A 146 2.35 -15.58 -2.95
CA GLU A 146 1.87 -14.48 -2.12
C GLU A 146 2.63 -14.40 -0.80
N ARG A 147 2.87 -15.55 -0.15
CA ARG A 147 3.68 -15.63 1.08
C ARG A 147 5.10 -15.13 0.85
N ALA A 148 5.74 -15.56 -0.25
CA ALA A 148 7.09 -15.13 -0.58
C ALA A 148 7.17 -13.61 -0.80
N ALA A 149 6.17 -13.02 -1.49
CA ALA A 149 6.11 -11.58 -1.72
C ALA A 149 5.85 -10.78 -0.43
N ILE A 150 4.96 -11.27 0.45
CA ILE A 150 4.69 -10.65 1.75
C ILE A 150 5.93 -10.72 2.65
N ALA A 151 6.61 -11.87 2.73
CA ALA A 151 7.83 -12.03 3.51
C ALA A 151 8.96 -11.09 3.02
N TYR A 152 9.04 -10.88 1.72
CA TYR A 152 9.98 -9.92 1.15
C TYR A 152 9.62 -8.47 1.50
N ALA A 153 8.33 -8.13 1.45
CA ALA A 153 7.84 -6.81 1.87
C ALA A 153 8.11 -6.55 3.35
N GLU A 154 7.95 -7.57 4.19
CA GLU A 154 8.27 -7.52 5.62
C GLU A 154 9.76 -7.22 5.84
N ALA A 155 10.66 -7.99 5.21
CA ALA A 155 12.10 -7.78 5.33
C ALA A 155 12.50 -6.39 4.84
N MET A 156 12.07 -5.97 3.66
CA MET A 156 12.40 -4.66 3.10
C MET A 156 11.88 -3.49 3.94
N THR A 157 10.74 -3.66 4.60
CA THR A 157 10.12 -2.58 5.40
C THR A 157 10.74 -2.49 6.78
N ALA A 158 11.08 -3.63 7.38
CA ALA A 158 11.72 -3.67 8.71
C ALA A 158 13.18 -3.21 8.66
N ASP A 159 13.97 -3.80 7.78
CA ASP A 159 15.37 -3.45 7.50
C ASP A 159 15.76 -3.96 6.11
N PRO A 160 15.94 -3.08 5.10
CA PRO A 160 16.35 -3.50 3.76
C PRO A 160 17.65 -4.31 3.71
N HIS A 161 18.53 -4.15 4.71
CA HIS A 161 19.77 -4.93 4.80
C HIS A 161 19.55 -6.37 5.30
N SER A 162 18.37 -6.69 5.82
CA SER A 162 18.02 -8.05 6.24
C SER A 162 17.60 -8.96 5.08
N VAL A 163 17.39 -8.42 3.89
CA VAL A 163 17.07 -9.20 2.69
C VAL A 163 18.28 -10.07 2.31
N THR A 164 18.06 -11.41 2.21
CA THR A 164 19.13 -12.35 1.89
C THR A 164 19.20 -12.69 0.40
N ASP A 165 20.37 -13.17 -0.05
CA ASP A 165 20.56 -13.62 -1.43
C ASP A 165 19.65 -14.80 -1.78
N GLU A 166 19.38 -15.69 -0.82
CA GLU A 166 18.47 -16.84 -0.98
C GLU A 166 17.03 -16.38 -1.20
N GLN A 167 16.58 -15.37 -0.45
CA GLN A 167 15.25 -14.79 -0.62
C GLN A 167 15.09 -14.18 -2.01
N VAL A 168 16.09 -13.44 -2.48
CA VAL A 168 16.10 -12.87 -3.83
C VAL A 168 16.14 -13.97 -4.90
N ALA A 169 16.91 -15.04 -4.68
CA ALA A 169 16.98 -16.17 -5.61
C ALA A 169 15.63 -16.91 -5.72
N ASP A 170 14.92 -17.14 -4.61
CA ASP A 170 13.58 -17.73 -4.62
C ASP A 170 12.58 -16.84 -5.38
N LEU A 171 12.58 -15.54 -5.12
CA LEU A 171 11.71 -14.60 -5.84
C LEU A 171 12.02 -14.54 -7.34
N ARG A 172 13.30 -14.63 -7.73
CA ARG A 172 13.70 -14.69 -9.15
C ARG A 172 13.22 -15.99 -9.81
N ALA A 173 13.25 -17.10 -9.10
CA ALA A 173 12.74 -18.38 -9.60
C ALA A 173 11.22 -18.32 -9.83
N ARG A 174 10.48 -17.62 -8.98
CA ARG A 174 9.00 -17.47 -9.06
C ARG A 174 8.57 -16.45 -10.11
N PHE A 175 9.18 -15.26 -10.11
CA PHE A 175 8.68 -14.07 -10.82
C PHE A 175 9.62 -13.58 -11.92
N GLY A 176 10.80 -14.16 -12.06
CA GLY A 176 11.87 -13.66 -12.92
C GLY A 176 12.46 -12.35 -12.44
N GLU A 177 13.51 -11.87 -13.07
CA GLU A 177 14.18 -10.61 -12.68
C GLU A 177 13.28 -9.40 -12.75
N ALA A 178 12.47 -9.31 -13.81
CA ALA A 178 11.55 -8.19 -13.99
C ALA A 178 10.44 -8.16 -12.92
N GLY A 179 9.97 -9.32 -12.45
CA GLY A 179 9.00 -9.42 -11.36
C GLY A 179 9.58 -8.98 -10.02
N VAL A 180 10.82 -9.39 -9.71
CA VAL A 180 11.51 -8.94 -8.49
C VAL A 180 11.73 -7.43 -8.50
N ILE A 181 12.16 -6.86 -9.63
CA ILE A 181 12.32 -5.40 -9.77
C ILE A 181 10.97 -4.68 -9.56
N GLU A 182 9.89 -5.19 -10.15
CA GLU A 182 8.54 -4.64 -9.98
C GLU A 182 8.12 -4.69 -8.49
N LEU A 183 8.30 -5.84 -7.83
CA LEU A 183 7.95 -6.01 -6.42
C LEU A 183 8.74 -5.06 -5.52
N THR A 184 10.06 -5.01 -5.70
CA THR A 184 10.96 -4.11 -4.95
C THR A 184 10.53 -2.65 -5.11
N TYR A 185 10.23 -2.25 -6.34
CA TYR A 185 9.81 -0.87 -6.65
C TYR A 185 8.48 -0.53 -5.97
N GLN A 186 7.48 -1.41 -6.04
CA GLN A 186 6.17 -1.20 -5.42
C GLN A 186 6.27 -1.08 -3.89
N ILE A 187 7.04 -1.94 -3.24
CA ILE A 187 7.30 -1.87 -1.80
C ILE A 187 8.00 -0.55 -1.46
N GLY A 188 9.02 -0.15 -2.23
CA GLY A 188 9.73 1.11 -2.02
C GLY A 188 8.82 2.34 -2.15
N VAL A 189 7.94 2.34 -3.16
CA VAL A 189 6.95 3.42 -3.35
C VAL A 189 5.96 3.46 -2.19
N GLU A 190 5.51 2.32 -1.69
CA GLU A 190 4.59 2.29 -0.55
C GLU A 190 5.27 2.72 0.74
N ASN A 191 6.53 2.35 0.97
CA ASN A 191 7.32 2.88 2.09
C ASN A 191 7.39 4.42 2.04
N MET A 192 7.56 5.01 0.85
CA MET A 192 7.56 6.46 0.67
C MET A 192 6.20 7.10 0.94
N ARG A 193 5.10 6.42 0.59
CA ARG A 193 3.73 6.95 0.75
C ARG A 193 3.23 6.87 2.19
N ALA A 194 3.58 5.78 2.87
CA ALA A 194 3.07 5.44 4.20
C ALA A 194 3.91 6.04 5.34
N GLY A 195 5.19 6.40 5.07
CA GLY A 195 6.10 7.09 6.02
C GLY A 195 5.94 8.58 5.96
#